data_521d2f1241c39107e12c58db919af701
#
_entry.id   521d2f1241c39107e12c58db919af701
#
_cell.length_a   1.000
_cell.length_b   1.000
_cell.length_c   1.000
_cell.angle_alpha   90.00
_cell.angle_beta   90.00
_cell.angle_gamma   90.00
#
_symmetry.space_group_name_H-M   'P 1'
#
loop_
_entity.id
_entity.type
_entity.pdbx_description
1 polymer ?
#
loop_
_entity_poly.entity_id
_entity_poly.type
_entity_poly.pdbx_seq_one_letter_code
_entity_poly.pdbx_strand_id
1 'polypeptide(L)'
;LALREKFDHDLDKVKSHCVFTTHTPVPAGHDVFPTEILKDILGDLLPDDLDQSIVNGKLNMTRLALNHSRFVNGVSKLHGEVSRQMFPGFKIKSITNGVHHTTWTALETREIFDKYIPGWRKNPLLLRDAADIPDDVLWQMHSENKRRLLDYANAHMHVGFEGSRLMLGFARRAAGYKRAMLLFKNPERLAKISE
;
A
#
# COMPACT_ATOMS: atom_id res chain seq x y z
N LEU A 1 -22.69 5.73 11.39
CA LEU A 1 -24.16 5.69 11.62
C LEU A 1 -24.52 4.41 12.40
N ALA A 2 -24.41 3.21 11.85
CA ALA A 2 -24.86 1.97 12.50
C ALA A 2 -24.31 1.76 13.93
N LEU A 3 -23.06 2.13 14.20
CA LEU A 3 -22.51 2.06 15.58
C LEU A 3 -23.11 3.14 16.48
N ARG A 4 -23.47 4.30 15.96
CA ARG A 4 -24.15 5.34 16.75
C ARG A 4 -25.53 4.86 17.21
N GLU A 5 -26.32 4.31 16.30
CA GLU A 5 -27.63 3.72 16.62
C GLU A 5 -27.47 2.57 17.65
N LYS A 6 -26.48 1.68 17.42
CA LYS A 6 -26.23 0.56 18.33
C LYS A 6 -25.89 0.98 19.76
N PHE A 7 -25.27 2.14 19.93
CA PHE A 7 -24.82 2.66 21.22
C PHE A 7 -25.60 3.90 21.68
N ASP A 8 -26.85 4.06 21.24
CA ASP A 8 -27.74 5.15 21.63
C ASP A 8 -27.08 6.54 21.52
N HIS A 9 -26.33 6.76 20.42
CA HIS A 9 -25.57 7.96 20.11
C HIS A 9 -24.43 8.30 21.10
N ASP A 10 -24.02 7.37 21.98
CA ASP A 10 -22.87 7.52 22.87
C ASP A 10 -21.56 7.47 22.07
N LEU A 11 -20.97 8.65 21.81
CA LEU A 11 -19.77 8.80 21.00
C LEU A 11 -18.53 8.14 21.61
N ASP A 12 -18.41 8.10 22.94
CA ASP A 12 -17.29 7.48 23.60
C ASP A 12 -17.33 5.95 23.41
N LYS A 13 -18.53 5.37 23.47
CA LYS A 13 -18.71 3.96 23.12
C LYS A 13 -18.40 3.68 21.64
N VAL A 14 -18.90 4.53 20.72
CA VAL A 14 -18.57 4.42 19.29
C VAL A 14 -17.06 4.44 19.10
N LYS A 15 -16.39 5.46 19.68
CA LYS A 15 -14.93 5.64 19.59
C LYS A 15 -14.17 4.45 20.15
N SER A 16 -14.62 3.88 21.26
CA SER A 16 -13.98 2.73 21.92
C SER A 16 -13.97 1.47 21.03
N HIS A 17 -14.90 1.38 20.07
CA HIS A 17 -15.05 0.25 19.15
C HIS A 17 -14.41 0.49 17.78
N CYS A 18 -13.85 1.67 17.52
CA CYS A 18 -13.26 2.03 16.23
C CYS A 18 -11.73 2.09 16.28
N VAL A 19 -11.11 1.58 15.24
CA VAL A 19 -9.69 1.73 14.92
C VAL A 19 -9.58 2.22 13.48
N PHE A 20 -8.70 3.19 13.25
CA PHE A 20 -8.49 3.72 11.91
C PHE A 20 -7.05 3.50 11.45
N THR A 21 -6.89 2.89 10.27
CA THR A 21 -5.61 2.78 9.58
C THR A 21 -5.62 3.66 8.34
N THR A 22 -4.75 4.67 8.31
CA THR A 22 -4.57 5.49 7.10
C THR A 22 -3.52 4.88 6.19
N HIS A 23 -3.78 4.90 4.89
CA HIS A 23 -2.91 4.30 3.86
C HIS A 23 -2.32 5.32 2.89
N THR A 24 -2.73 6.58 2.95
CA THR A 24 -2.40 7.57 1.92
C THR A 24 -1.56 8.72 2.47
N PRO A 25 -0.33 8.93 1.96
CA PRO A 25 0.58 9.97 2.43
C PRO A 25 0.45 11.30 1.66
N VAL A 26 -0.64 11.51 0.92
CA VAL A 26 -0.85 12.70 0.10
C VAL A 26 -2.27 13.27 0.28
N PRO A 27 -2.44 14.61 0.27
CA PRO A 27 -3.75 15.24 0.50
C PRO A 27 -4.85 14.75 -0.44
N ALA A 28 -4.54 14.51 -1.71
CA ALA A 28 -5.48 14.05 -2.72
C ALA A 28 -6.09 12.65 -2.46
N GLY A 29 -5.58 11.92 -1.48
CA GLY A 29 -6.11 10.62 -1.08
C GLY A 29 -7.05 10.67 0.14
N HIS A 30 -7.42 11.88 0.57
CA HIS A 30 -8.33 12.11 1.69
C HIS A 30 -9.60 12.76 1.17
N ASP A 31 -10.66 11.98 1.07
CA ASP A 31 -11.94 12.43 0.49
C ASP A 31 -12.55 13.55 1.34
N VAL A 32 -13.08 14.55 0.66
CA VAL A 32 -13.79 15.68 1.24
C VAL A 32 -15.08 15.94 0.47
N PHE A 33 -16.18 16.17 1.18
CA PHE A 33 -17.50 16.38 0.60
C PHE A 33 -18.10 17.71 1.09
N PRO A 34 -18.62 18.56 0.21
CA PRO A 34 -19.39 19.73 0.62
C PRO A 34 -20.54 19.33 1.56
N THR A 35 -20.75 20.12 2.62
CA THR A 35 -21.79 19.81 3.63
C THR A 35 -23.19 19.88 3.05
N GLU A 36 -23.43 20.71 2.02
CA GLU A 36 -24.69 20.82 1.32
C GLU A 36 -25.07 19.48 0.65
N ILE A 37 -24.13 18.87 -0.06
CA ILE A 37 -24.35 17.57 -0.73
C ILE A 37 -24.67 16.47 0.31
N LEU A 38 -24.00 16.52 1.47
CA LEU A 38 -24.25 15.54 2.53
C LEU A 38 -25.65 15.68 3.12
N LYS A 39 -26.11 16.91 3.30
CA LYS A 39 -27.49 17.18 3.76
C LYS A 39 -28.55 16.68 2.77
N ASP A 40 -28.29 16.91 1.48
CA ASP A 40 -29.20 16.45 0.42
C ASP A 40 -29.30 14.92 0.33
N ILE A 41 -28.18 14.22 0.57
CA ILE A 41 -28.11 12.75 0.46
C ILE A 41 -28.56 12.06 1.75
N LEU A 42 -28.12 12.55 2.91
CA LEU A 42 -28.31 11.89 4.19
C LEU A 42 -29.51 12.44 4.98
N GLY A 43 -29.96 13.67 4.69
CA GLY A 43 -31.06 14.29 5.41
C GLY A 43 -30.89 14.20 6.92
N ASP A 44 -31.91 13.69 7.61
CA ASP A 44 -31.93 13.52 9.07
C ASP A 44 -30.94 12.46 9.61
N LEU A 45 -30.32 11.67 8.73
CA LEU A 45 -29.27 10.73 9.11
C LEU A 45 -27.90 11.41 9.33
N LEU A 46 -27.75 12.66 8.88
CA LEU A 46 -26.53 13.40 9.07
C LEU A 46 -26.36 13.76 10.55
N PRO A 47 -25.27 13.34 11.22
CA PRO A 47 -25.08 13.69 12.62
C PRO A 47 -24.80 15.19 12.83
N ASP A 48 -25.31 15.77 13.91
CA ASP A 48 -25.10 17.19 14.27
C ASP A 48 -23.67 17.46 14.81
N ASP A 49 -22.95 16.43 15.25
CA ASP A 49 -21.65 16.51 15.93
C ASP A 49 -20.44 16.34 15.02
N LEU A 50 -20.56 16.73 13.76
CA LEU A 50 -19.50 16.62 12.74
C LEU A 50 -18.54 17.82 12.71
N ASP A 51 -18.76 18.86 13.49
CA ASP A 51 -18.04 20.15 13.43
C ASP A 51 -16.52 20.00 13.45
N GLN A 52 -15.99 19.11 14.30
CA GLN A 52 -14.55 18.84 14.36
C GLN A 52 -13.97 18.18 13.09
N SER A 53 -14.83 17.64 12.25
CA SER A 53 -14.46 16.96 11.00
C SER A 53 -14.72 17.82 9.76
N ILE A 54 -15.39 18.99 9.95
CA ILE A 54 -15.66 19.94 8.89
C ILE A 54 -14.52 20.96 8.81
N VAL A 55 -13.99 21.14 7.62
CA VAL A 55 -12.94 22.11 7.31
C VAL A 55 -13.35 22.89 6.07
N ASN A 56 -13.43 24.21 6.18
CA ASN A 56 -13.84 25.10 5.08
C ASN A 56 -15.16 24.67 4.40
N GLY A 57 -16.17 24.36 5.21
CA GLY A 57 -17.51 23.94 4.72
C GLY A 57 -17.55 22.54 4.08
N LYS A 58 -16.53 21.72 4.28
CA LYS A 58 -16.46 20.37 3.74
C LYS A 58 -16.19 19.36 4.84
N LEU A 59 -16.92 18.26 4.85
CA LEU A 59 -16.62 17.11 5.69
C LEU A 59 -15.37 16.39 5.17
N ASN A 60 -14.34 16.31 6.00
CA ASN A 60 -13.14 15.53 5.71
C ASN A 60 -13.29 14.14 6.32
N MET A 61 -13.38 13.10 5.48
CA MET A 61 -13.63 11.73 5.91
C MET A 61 -12.50 11.17 6.79
N THR A 62 -11.27 11.61 6.55
CA THR A 62 -10.13 11.21 7.38
C THR A 62 -10.22 11.84 8.76
N ARG A 63 -10.55 13.12 8.88
CA ARG A 63 -10.78 13.75 10.20
C ARG A 63 -11.94 13.10 10.95
N LEU A 64 -13.01 12.74 10.24
CA LEU A 64 -14.11 11.99 10.83
C LEU A 64 -13.61 10.67 11.43
N ALA A 65 -12.82 9.90 10.68
CA ALA A 65 -12.26 8.65 11.16
C ALA A 65 -11.28 8.85 12.33
N LEU A 66 -10.45 9.90 12.28
CA LEU A 66 -9.51 10.26 13.35
C LEU A 66 -10.23 10.62 14.67
N ASN A 67 -11.32 11.40 14.58
CA ASN A 67 -12.10 11.83 15.76
C ASN A 67 -12.85 10.66 16.41
N HIS A 68 -13.31 9.69 15.61
CA HIS A 68 -14.14 8.59 16.06
C HIS A 68 -13.37 7.27 16.27
N SER A 69 -12.04 7.31 16.36
CA SER A 69 -11.24 6.11 16.59
C SER A 69 -10.41 6.22 17.88
N ARG A 70 -10.43 5.16 18.70
CA ARG A 70 -9.60 5.04 19.90
C ARG A 70 -8.12 4.85 19.60
N PHE A 71 -7.84 4.31 18.42
CA PHE A 71 -6.48 4.03 17.97
C PHE A 71 -6.36 4.33 16.47
N VAL A 72 -5.26 5.01 16.13
CA VAL A 72 -4.97 5.39 14.74
C VAL A 72 -3.54 5.03 14.40
N ASN A 73 -3.33 4.44 13.22
CA ASN A 73 -1.99 4.16 12.71
C ASN A 73 -1.84 4.42 11.21
N GLY A 74 -0.62 4.79 10.85
CA GLY A 74 -0.12 4.68 9.48
C GLY A 74 0.55 3.33 9.25
N VAL A 75 0.83 3.00 7.99
CA VAL A 75 1.27 1.67 7.54
C VAL A 75 2.78 1.50 7.39
N SER A 76 3.56 2.49 7.84
CA SER A 76 5.01 2.43 8.00
C SER A 76 5.49 3.55 8.93
N LYS A 77 6.75 3.53 9.37
CA LYS A 77 7.34 4.61 10.19
C LYS A 77 7.22 5.96 9.49
N LEU A 78 7.74 6.07 8.26
CA LEU A 78 7.69 7.30 7.45
C LEU A 78 6.24 7.75 7.20
N HIS A 79 5.32 6.83 6.89
CA HIS A 79 3.92 7.17 6.70
C HIS A 79 3.28 7.74 7.97
N GLY A 80 3.59 7.19 9.14
CA GLY A 80 3.14 7.74 10.41
C GLY A 80 3.66 9.16 10.67
N GLU A 81 4.92 9.46 10.31
CA GLU A 81 5.50 10.80 10.41
C GLU A 81 4.79 11.80 9.50
N VAL A 82 4.61 11.46 8.23
CA VAL A 82 3.87 12.27 7.25
C VAL A 82 2.43 12.49 7.70
N SER A 83 1.76 11.45 8.18
CA SER A 83 0.36 11.56 8.64
C SER A 83 0.22 12.49 9.84
N ARG A 84 1.16 12.49 10.78
CA ARG A 84 1.17 13.44 11.92
C ARG A 84 1.36 14.88 11.45
N GLN A 85 2.16 15.12 10.41
CA GLN A 85 2.33 16.45 9.82
C GLN A 85 1.05 16.91 9.10
N MET A 86 0.36 15.99 8.40
CA MET A 86 -0.90 16.30 7.71
C MET A 86 -2.07 16.54 8.66
N PHE A 87 -2.07 15.87 9.81
CA PHE A 87 -3.14 15.93 10.81
C PHE A 87 -2.56 16.29 12.19
N PRO A 88 -2.12 17.54 12.36
CA PRO A 88 -1.57 17.99 13.65
C PRO A 88 -2.61 17.87 14.77
N GLY A 89 -2.15 17.51 15.97
CA GLY A 89 -3.00 17.28 17.13
C GLY A 89 -3.50 15.83 17.30
N PHE A 90 -3.40 14.99 16.27
CA PHE A 90 -3.77 13.58 16.39
C PHE A 90 -2.58 12.67 16.72
N LYS A 91 -2.81 11.71 17.63
CA LYS A 91 -1.83 10.67 17.98
C LYS A 91 -1.88 9.53 16.95
N ILE A 92 -1.03 9.60 15.93
CA ILE A 92 -0.97 8.58 14.89
C ILE A 92 0.26 7.69 15.13
N LYS A 93 0.03 6.41 15.41
CA LYS A 93 1.06 5.39 15.56
C LYS A 93 1.55 4.89 14.20
N SER A 94 2.54 4.02 14.20
CA SER A 94 3.02 3.35 12.99
C SER A 94 3.00 1.86 13.20
N ILE A 95 2.31 1.14 12.31
CA ILE A 95 2.36 -0.32 12.22
C ILE A 95 2.76 -0.63 10.78
N THR A 96 3.98 -1.16 10.59
CA THR A 96 4.46 -1.50 9.26
C THR A 96 3.65 -2.65 8.69
N ASN A 97 3.19 -2.50 7.44
CA ASN A 97 2.48 -3.56 6.75
C ASN A 97 3.32 -4.84 6.70
N GLY A 98 2.67 -5.96 6.95
CA GLY A 98 3.24 -7.28 6.73
C GLY A 98 3.16 -7.70 5.27
N VAL A 99 3.99 -8.70 4.93
CA VAL A 99 3.97 -9.38 3.65
C VAL A 99 3.81 -10.87 3.89
N HIS A 100 2.87 -11.51 3.24
CA HIS A 100 2.75 -12.97 3.29
C HIS A 100 3.78 -13.57 2.33
N HIS A 101 4.98 -13.83 2.84
CA HIS A 101 6.16 -14.22 2.08
C HIS A 101 5.91 -15.43 1.19
N THR A 102 5.17 -16.45 1.65
CA THR A 102 4.88 -17.63 0.83
C THR A 102 4.00 -17.33 -0.38
N THR A 103 3.01 -16.42 -0.27
CA THR A 103 2.15 -16.04 -1.40
C THR A 103 2.94 -15.29 -2.48
N TRP A 104 3.87 -14.42 -2.08
CA TRP A 104 4.62 -13.57 -3.00
C TRP A 104 5.92 -14.19 -3.52
N THR A 105 6.24 -15.41 -3.10
CA THR A 105 7.40 -16.13 -3.63
C THR A 105 6.96 -17.04 -4.79
N ALA A 106 7.62 -16.92 -5.93
CA ALA A 106 7.36 -17.75 -7.11
C ALA A 106 7.64 -19.23 -6.84
N LEU A 107 7.03 -20.12 -7.60
CA LEU A 107 7.13 -21.59 -7.39
C LEU A 107 8.59 -22.06 -7.44
N GLU A 108 9.32 -21.66 -8.45
CA GLU A 108 10.73 -22.02 -8.66
C GLU A 108 11.61 -21.54 -7.47
N THR A 109 11.32 -20.34 -6.97
CA THR A 109 11.99 -19.79 -5.79
C THR A 109 11.66 -20.58 -4.52
N ARG A 110 10.41 -21.05 -4.38
CA ARG A 110 10.01 -21.89 -3.23
C ARG A 110 10.79 -23.19 -3.19
N GLU A 111 11.00 -23.83 -4.32
CA GLU A 111 11.76 -25.09 -4.43
C GLU A 111 13.21 -24.89 -3.98
N ILE A 112 13.83 -23.80 -4.40
CA ILE A 112 15.19 -23.43 -3.97
C ILE A 112 15.22 -23.13 -2.45
N PHE A 113 14.26 -22.34 -1.96
CA PHE A 113 14.20 -22.01 -0.52
C PHE A 113 13.88 -23.25 0.33
N ASP A 114 13.03 -24.17 -0.14
CA ASP A 114 12.76 -25.43 0.57
C ASP A 114 14.00 -26.29 0.70
N LYS A 115 14.88 -26.26 -0.30
CA LYS A 115 16.14 -27.00 -0.33
C LYS A 115 17.23 -26.35 0.55
N TYR A 116 17.42 -25.03 0.42
CA TYR A 116 18.55 -24.33 1.04
C TYR A 116 18.22 -23.69 2.39
N ILE A 117 16.94 -23.39 2.65
CA ILE A 117 16.45 -22.72 3.85
C ILE A 117 15.28 -23.50 4.48
N PRO A 118 15.52 -24.71 4.99
CA PRO A 118 14.47 -25.53 5.58
C PRO A 118 13.71 -24.78 6.68
N GLY A 119 12.37 -24.78 6.63
CA GLY A 119 11.52 -24.11 7.63
C GLY A 119 11.18 -22.64 7.33
N TRP A 120 11.68 -22.03 6.27
CA TRP A 120 11.43 -20.64 5.91
C TRP A 120 9.92 -20.30 5.80
N ARG A 121 9.07 -21.28 5.40
CA ARG A 121 7.63 -21.07 5.27
C ARG A 121 6.96 -20.80 6.62
N LYS A 122 7.48 -21.36 7.71
CA LYS A 122 6.97 -21.19 9.07
C LYS A 122 7.66 -20.03 9.80
N ASN A 123 8.92 -19.79 9.50
CA ASN A 123 9.73 -18.72 10.10
C ASN A 123 10.40 -17.89 9.00
N PRO A 124 9.79 -16.74 8.60
CA PRO A 124 10.35 -15.88 7.55
C PRO A 124 11.70 -15.25 7.92
N LEU A 125 12.08 -15.24 9.21
CA LEU A 125 13.39 -14.73 9.61
C LEU A 125 14.55 -15.58 9.08
N LEU A 126 14.29 -16.84 8.74
CA LEU A 126 15.30 -17.73 8.12
C LEU A 126 15.65 -17.29 6.70
N LEU A 127 14.86 -16.45 6.04
CA LEU A 127 15.19 -15.91 4.72
C LEU A 127 16.45 -15.06 4.71
N ARG A 128 17.01 -14.68 5.88
CA ARG A 128 18.35 -14.08 5.97
C ARG A 128 19.45 -15.01 5.46
N ASP A 129 19.25 -16.32 5.57
CA ASP A 129 20.19 -17.34 5.17
C ASP A 129 20.20 -17.54 3.64
N ALA A 130 19.37 -16.80 2.89
CA ALA A 130 19.37 -16.79 1.43
C ALA A 130 20.70 -16.29 0.84
N ALA A 131 21.50 -15.58 1.61
CA ALA A 131 22.85 -15.16 1.23
C ALA A 131 23.83 -16.35 1.05
N ASP A 132 23.53 -17.51 1.63
CA ASP A 132 24.34 -18.72 1.54
C ASP A 132 24.00 -19.60 0.33
N ILE A 133 22.94 -19.23 -0.43
CA ILE A 133 22.58 -19.94 -1.67
C ILE A 133 23.60 -19.58 -2.77
N PRO A 134 24.18 -20.57 -3.49
CA PRO A 134 25.13 -20.28 -4.56
C PRO A 134 24.55 -19.33 -5.63
N ASP A 135 25.37 -18.42 -6.11
CA ASP A 135 24.97 -17.37 -7.06
C ASP A 135 24.44 -17.94 -8.38
N ASP A 136 25.03 -19.02 -8.87
CA ASP A 136 24.58 -19.73 -10.09
C ASP A 136 23.18 -20.32 -9.93
N VAL A 137 22.84 -20.86 -8.76
CA VAL A 137 21.51 -21.37 -8.41
C VAL A 137 20.49 -20.22 -8.38
N LEU A 138 20.86 -19.09 -7.74
CA LEU A 138 19.99 -17.90 -7.71
C LEU A 138 19.78 -17.34 -9.12
N TRP A 139 20.82 -17.30 -9.94
CA TRP A 139 20.75 -16.78 -11.30
C TRP A 139 19.89 -17.70 -12.20
N GLN A 140 20.04 -18.99 -12.07
CA GLN A 140 19.20 -19.95 -12.82
C GLN A 140 17.73 -19.82 -12.43
N MET A 141 17.43 -19.75 -11.14
CA MET A 141 16.07 -19.53 -10.63
C MET A 141 15.47 -18.21 -11.16
N HIS A 142 16.25 -17.12 -11.09
CA HIS A 142 15.82 -15.82 -11.62
C HIS A 142 15.53 -15.90 -13.13
N SER A 143 16.41 -16.54 -13.88
CA SER A 143 16.26 -16.70 -15.34
C SER A 143 15.01 -17.50 -15.71
N GLU A 144 14.69 -18.53 -14.97
CA GLU A 144 13.48 -19.31 -15.16
C GLU A 144 12.21 -18.50 -14.85
N ASN A 145 12.18 -17.76 -13.75
CA ASN A 145 11.07 -16.86 -13.43
C ASN A 145 10.89 -15.79 -14.52
N LYS A 146 12.00 -15.22 -15.00
CA LYS A 146 11.99 -14.24 -16.10
C LYS A 146 11.42 -14.88 -17.38
N ARG A 147 11.89 -16.07 -17.75
CA ARG A 147 11.40 -16.79 -18.93
C ARG A 147 9.89 -16.98 -18.89
N ARG A 148 9.33 -17.45 -17.78
CA ARG A 148 7.87 -17.61 -17.61
C ARG A 148 7.11 -16.31 -17.79
N LEU A 149 7.63 -15.20 -17.24
CA LEU A 149 7.01 -13.88 -17.40
C LEU A 149 7.04 -13.45 -18.89
N LEU A 150 8.16 -13.68 -19.57
CA LEU A 150 8.32 -13.34 -20.98
C LEU A 150 7.42 -14.19 -21.88
N ASP A 151 7.34 -15.49 -21.63
CA ASP A 151 6.45 -16.38 -22.35
C ASP A 151 4.99 -15.91 -22.24
N TYR A 152 4.56 -15.55 -21.03
CA TYR A 152 3.24 -14.98 -20.80
C TYR A 152 3.03 -13.64 -21.54
N ALA A 153 3.98 -12.71 -21.42
CA ALA A 153 3.89 -11.41 -22.07
C ALA A 153 3.89 -11.54 -23.61
N ASN A 154 4.78 -12.35 -24.17
CA ASN A 154 4.86 -12.57 -25.60
C ASN A 154 3.58 -13.21 -26.17
N ALA A 155 3.00 -14.18 -25.45
CA ALA A 155 1.77 -14.83 -25.87
C ALA A 155 0.54 -13.90 -25.85
N HIS A 156 0.45 -12.97 -24.88
CA HIS A 156 -0.73 -12.13 -24.69
C HIS A 156 -0.63 -10.75 -25.32
N MET A 157 0.59 -10.23 -25.49
CA MET A 157 0.82 -8.86 -25.96
C MET A 157 1.47 -8.82 -27.35
N HIS A 158 1.83 -9.96 -27.92
CA HIS A 158 2.49 -10.09 -29.22
C HIS A 158 3.78 -9.25 -29.35
N VAL A 159 4.61 -9.24 -28.29
CA VAL A 159 5.80 -8.35 -28.18
C VAL A 159 7.08 -9.14 -28.34
N GLY A 160 7.67 -9.76 -28.83
CA GLY A 160 8.95 -10.49 -29.01
C GLY A 160 10.05 -10.16 -27.98
N PHE A 161 9.74 -10.16 -26.69
CA PHE A 161 10.75 -9.93 -25.64
C PHE A 161 11.73 -11.11 -25.55
N GLU A 162 13.03 -10.78 -25.45
CA GLU A 162 14.13 -11.74 -25.37
C GLU A 162 14.66 -11.90 -23.94
N GLY A 163 14.92 -13.12 -23.50
CA GLY A 163 15.42 -13.42 -22.15
C GLY A 163 16.80 -12.85 -21.84
N SER A 164 17.64 -12.64 -22.85
CA SER A 164 18.98 -12.06 -22.74
C SER A 164 19.00 -10.56 -22.41
N ARG A 165 17.92 -9.86 -22.70
CA ARG A 165 17.83 -8.40 -22.50
C ARG A 165 17.47 -8.02 -21.07
N LEU A 166 18.01 -6.90 -20.57
CA LEU A 166 17.54 -6.30 -19.32
C LEU A 166 16.06 -5.94 -19.45
N MET A 167 15.26 -6.36 -18.46
CA MET A 167 13.86 -6.02 -18.37
C MET A 167 13.58 -5.11 -17.17
N LEU A 168 12.90 -3.99 -17.41
CA LEU A 168 12.41 -3.09 -16.38
C LEU A 168 10.88 -3.12 -16.38
N GLY A 169 10.28 -3.43 -15.25
CA GLY A 169 8.84 -3.47 -15.07
C GLY A 169 8.34 -2.28 -14.24
N PHE A 170 7.31 -1.58 -14.71
CA PHE A 170 6.59 -0.58 -13.95
C PHE A 170 5.09 -0.87 -13.99
N ALA A 171 4.53 -1.27 -12.85
CA ALA A 171 3.11 -1.59 -12.71
C ALA A 171 2.54 -0.86 -11.47
N ARG A 172 2.00 0.33 -11.67
CA ARG A 172 1.42 1.17 -10.63
C ARG A 172 0.15 1.84 -11.12
N ARG A 173 -0.77 2.20 -10.22
CA ARG A 173 -1.90 3.07 -10.55
C ARG A 173 -1.38 4.40 -11.11
N ALA A 174 -2.06 4.95 -12.11
CA ALA A 174 -1.70 6.24 -12.73
C ALA A 174 -2.01 7.39 -11.76
N ALA A 175 -1.05 7.70 -10.89
CA ALA A 175 -1.10 8.81 -9.95
C ALA A 175 0.27 9.49 -9.91
N GLY A 176 0.30 10.82 -9.85
CA GLY A 176 1.52 11.62 -9.95
C GLY A 176 2.61 11.22 -8.95
N TYR A 177 2.23 10.93 -7.70
CA TYR A 177 3.19 10.52 -6.66
C TYR A 177 3.84 9.15 -6.91
N LYS A 178 3.30 8.30 -7.81
CA LYS A 178 3.89 7.02 -8.22
C LYS A 178 5.05 7.20 -9.20
N ARG A 179 5.27 8.41 -9.72
CA ARG A 179 6.43 8.82 -10.53
C ARG A 179 6.66 7.95 -11.77
N ALA A 180 5.63 7.65 -12.54
CA ALA A 180 5.75 6.82 -13.76
C ALA A 180 6.83 7.34 -14.72
N MET A 181 6.99 8.66 -14.84
CA MET A 181 7.97 9.30 -15.71
C MET A 181 9.40 9.33 -15.17
N LEU A 182 9.65 8.77 -13.96
CA LEU A 182 10.98 8.85 -13.34
C LEU A 182 12.06 8.17 -14.19
N LEU A 183 11.74 7.05 -14.83
CA LEU A 183 12.65 6.31 -15.70
C LEU A 183 13.13 7.16 -16.89
N PHE A 184 12.24 8.01 -17.43
CA PHE A 184 12.51 8.83 -18.61
C PHE A 184 13.01 10.24 -18.27
N LYS A 185 13.27 10.53 -17.01
CA LYS A 185 13.72 11.87 -16.58
C LYS A 185 15.11 12.24 -17.14
N ASN A 186 15.94 11.24 -17.41
CA ASN A 186 17.25 11.41 -18.04
C ASN A 186 17.40 10.37 -19.18
N PRO A 187 16.92 10.68 -20.40
CA PRO A 187 16.93 9.74 -21.50
C PRO A 187 18.35 9.40 -21.99
N GLU A 188 19.31 10.33 -21.89
CA GLU A 188 20.71 10.08 -22.27
C GLU A 188 21.36 9.01 -21.37
N ARG A 189 21.09 9.09 -20.05
CA ARG A 189 21.56 8.08 -19.12
C ARG A 189 20.87 6.73 -19.36
N LEU A 190 19.57 6.75 -19.66
CA LEU A 190 18.82 5.54 -19.97
C LEU A 190 19.39 4.84 -21.21
N ALA A 191 19.67 5.59 -22.27
CA ALA A 191 20.29 5.08 -23.49
C ALA A 191 21.63 4.39 -23.20
N LYS A 192 22.52 5.02 -22.43
CA LYS A 192 23.80 4.43 -22.01
C LYS A 192 23.71 3.15 -21.18
N ILE A 193 22.59 2.95 -20.48
CA ILE A 193 22.36 1.72 -19.72
C ILE A 193 21.84 0.61 -20.62
N SER A 194 21.21 0.96 -21.74
CA SER A 194 20.62 0.01 -22.70
C SER A 194 21.59 -0.50 -23.76
N GLU A 195 22.76 0.13 -23.91
CA GLU A 195 23.90 -0.34 -24.72
C GLU A 195 24.64 -1.47 -24.03
#